data_030e958d419a2585a0200b84cfde5f6b
#
_entry.id   030e958d419a2585a0200b84cfde5f6b
#
_cell.length_a   1.000
_cell.length_b   1.000
_cell.length_c   1.000
_cell.angle_alpha   90.00
_cell.angle_beta   90.00
_cell.angle_gamma   90.00
#
_symmetry.space_group_name_H-M   'P 1'
#
loop_
_entity.id
_entity.type
_entity.pdbx_description
1 polymer ?
#
loop_
_entity_poly.entity_id
_entity_poly.type
_entity_poly.pdbx_seq_one_letter_code
_entity_poly.pdbx_strand_id
1 'polypeptide(L)'
;IGAYTVDYNGSTLTFLDTPGHAIFTEMRARGADVTDIVVLVVAANDGIMPQTREAIAHSKAAGKTIIVAINKCDLPAADPVKTKSGLMEEGLVPTDFGGDVECVEVSALTGAGIDDLLGLLVLQSEVLELQANPKANCRASIIEARVEPGTGSSATAIVESGTIRVGMPFICGPYAGKVRALVNDHGERVKKVGPGMPVEITGFSETPNVGDELVEMENERAAKKLGEERQEELRKQRLAQPRKARMEELLAMMGDGTQKAQLKILLKGDVQGSVEAIRKAV
;
A
#
# COMPACT_ATOMS: atom_id res chain seq x y z
N ILE A 1 5.85 3.51 -0.90
CA ILE A 1 4.50 4.06 -0.68
C ILE A 1 4.62 5.14 0.39
N GLY A 2 4.19 6.39 0.08
CA GLY A 2 4.09 7.49 1.05
C GLY A 2 2.77 7.39 1.82
N ALA A 3 2.78 7.76 3.12
CA ALA A 3 1.56 7.89 3.91
C ALA A 3 1.61 9.18 4.70
N TYR A 4 0.55 9.95 4.64
CA TYR A 4 0.45 11.24 5.35
C TYR A 4 -1.00 11.56 5.70
N THR A 5 -1.18 12.41 6.70
CA THR A 5 -2.49 12.83 7.18
C THR A 5 -2.82 14.25 6.77
N VAL A 6 -4.09 14.50 6.51
CA VAL A 6 -4.64 15.83 6.24
C VAL A 6 -5.85 16.05 7.14
N ASP A 7 -5.84 17.15 7.89
CA ASP A 7 -6.99 17.55 8.67
C ASP A 7 -7.91 18.46 7.86
N TYR A 8 -9.18 18.09 7.75
CA TYR A 8 -10.19 18.84 7.03
C TYR A 8 -11.48 18.92 7.84
N ASN A 9 -11.91 20.11 8.23
CA ASN A 9 -13.15 20.37 8.97
C ASN A 9 -13.35 19.51 10.23
N GLY A 10 -12.27 19.19 10.94
CA GLY A 10 -12.30 18.37 12.16
C GLY A 10 -12.27 16.84 11.91
N SER A 11 -12.22 16.42 10.66
CA SER A 11 -11.97 15.02 10.26
C SER A 11 -10.51 14.87 9.81
N THR A 12 -9.87 13.75 10.15
CA THR A 12 -8.51 13.43 9.69
C THR A 12 -8.60 12.39 8.59
N LEU A 13 -8.04 12.71 7.42
CA LEU A 13 -7.94 11.83 6.27
C LEU A 13 -6.50 11.34 6.13
N THR A 14 -6.31 10.04 5.96
CA THR A 14 -5.00 9.44 5.69
C THR A 14 -4.87 9.11 4.22
N PHE A 15 -3.88 9.68 3.56
CA PHE A 15 -3.58 9.41 2.16
C PHE A 15 -2.41 8.45 2.04
N LEU A 16 -2.57 7.45 1.16
CA LEU A 16 -1.50 6.58 0.68
C LEU A 16 -1.15 6.95 -0.74
N ASP A 17 0.03 7.52 -0.93
CA ASP A 17 0.52 7.87 -2.26
C ASP A 17 1.24 6.68 -2.89
N THR A 18 0.76 6.26 -4.07
CA THR A 18 1.32 5.14 -4.82
C THR A 18 1.86 5.61 -6.17
N PRO A 19 3.06 5.13 -6.57
CA PRO A 19 3.64 5.51 -7.86
C PRO A 19 2.78 5.09 -9.05
N GLY A 20 2.67 5.97 -10.07
CA GLY A 20 1.85 5.73 -11.27
C GLY A 20 2.47 4.80 -12.31
N HIS A 21 3.81 4.57 -12.31
CA HIS A 21 4.49 3.79 -13.34
C HIS A 21 4.14 2.30 -13.29
N ALA A 22 4.11 1.63 -14.44
CA ALA A 22 3.73 0.22 -14.59
C ALA A 22 4.53 -0.75 -13.70
N ILE A 23 5.81 -0.45 -13.44
CA ILE A 23 6.68 -1.27 -12.57
C ILE A 23 6.12 -1.42 -11.15
N PHE A 24 5.30 -0.47 -10.68
CA PHE A 24 4.78 -0.41 -9.31
C PHE A 24 3.36 -0.98 -9.17
N THR A 25 2.96 -1.90 -10.02
CA THR A 25 1.66 -2.59 -10.00
C THR A 25 1.29 -3.16 -8.63
N GLU A 26 2.23 -3.85 -7.97
CA GLU A 26 1.99 -4.43 -6.63
C GLU A 26 1.81 -3.37 -5.55
N MET A 27 2.48 -2.23 -5.66
CA MET A 27 2.28 -1.12 -4.72
C MET A 27 0.89 -0.52 -4.86
N ARG A 28 0.35 -0.39 -6.09
CA ARG A 28 -1.03 0.06 -6.33
C ARG A 28 -2.05 -0.93 -5.81
N ALA A 29 -1.88 -2.22 -6.08
CA ALA A 29 -2.77 -3.27 -5.58
C ALA A 29 -2.80 -3.26 -4.05
N ARG A 30 -1.65 -3.23 -3.41
CA ARG A 30 -1.51 -3.18 -1.95
C ARG A 30 -2.10 -1.90 -1.34
N GLY A 31 -1.87 -0.74 -1.98
CA GLY A 31 -2.50 0.51 -1.58
C GLY A 31 -4.03 0.41 -1.60
N ALA A 32 -4.60 -0.15 -2.66
CA ALA A 32 -6.04 -0.37 -2.78
C ALA A 32 -6.57 -1.34 -1.72
N ASP A 33 -5.83 -2.41 -1.39
CA ASP A 33 -6.27 -3.38 -0.36
C ASP A 33 -6.38 -2.76 1.03
N VAL A 34 -5.42 -1.89 1.39
CA VAL A 34 -5.32 -1.29 2.74
C VAL A 34 -6.25 -0.08 2.92
N THR A 35 -6.63 0.61 1.83
CA THR A 35 -7.46 1.82 1.90
C THR A 35 -8.96 1.53 1.85
N ASP A 36 -9.78 2.47 2.28
CA ASP A 36 -11.25 2.40 2.23
C ASP A 36 -11.78 2.96 0.91
N ILE A 37 -11.17 4.03 0.42
CA ILE A 37 -11.54 4.75 -0.80
C ILE A 37 -10.31 4.89 -1.69
N VAL A 38 -10.48 4.76 -2.99
CA VAL A 38 -9.44 5.01 -3.99
C VAL A 38 -9.73 6.32 -4.71
N VAL A 39 -8.79 7.26 -4.66
CA VAL A 39 -8.82 8.47 -5.47
C VAL A 39 -8.04 8.23 -6.77
N LEU A 40 -8.76 8.09 -7.87
CA LEU A 40 -8.18 7.92 -9.20
C LEU A 40 -7.89 9.29 -9.82
N VAL A 41 -6.62 9.65 -9.93
CA VAL A 41 -6.22 10.92 -10.53
C VAL A 41 -6.03 10.77 -12.04
N VAL A 42 -6.78 11.53 -12.82
CA VAL A 42 -6.72 11.52 -14.30
C VAL A 42 -6.50 12.93 -14.80
N ALA A 43 -5.53 13.13 -15.69
CA ALA A 43 -5.29 14.45 -16.27
C ALA A 43 -6.32 14.76 -17.36
N ALA A 44 -6.97 15.92 -17.28
CA ALA A 44 -8.02 16.35 -18.20
C ALA A 44 -7.55 16.52 -19.65
N ASN A 45 -6.26 16.78 -19.86
CA ASN A 45 -5.65 16.95 -21.19
C ASN A 45 -5.19 15.62 -21.82
N ASP A 46 -4.86 14.61 -21.00
CA ASP A 46 -4.29 13.34 -21.48
C ASP A 46 -5.37 12.22 -21.59
N GLY A 47 -6.44 12.31 -20.80
CA GLY A 47 -7.52 11.32 -20.75
C GLY A 47 -7.10 9.97 -20.14
N ILE A 48 -7.75 8.89 -20.56
CA ILE A 48 -7.54 7.55 -19.99
C ILE A 48 -6.31 6.89 -20.61
N MET A 49 -5.26 6.77 -19.84
CA MET A 49 -3.99 6.13 -20.21
C MET A 49 -3.96 4.65 -19.79
N PRO A 50 -3.04 3.81 -20.34
CA PRO A 50 -2.94 2.40 -19.94
C PRO A 50 -2.78 2.18 -18.44
N GLN A 51 -2.02 3.05 -17.77
CA GLN A 51 -1.82 3.01 -16.32
C GLN A 51 -3.11 3.32 -15.54
N THR A 52 -3.96 4.20 -16.10
CA THR A 52 -5.28 4.50 -15.53
C THR A 52 -6.17 3.26 -15.58
N ARG A 53 -6.18 2.52 -16.70
CA ARG A 53 -6.93 1.27 -16.85
C ARG A 53 -6.50 0.21 -15.85
N GLU A 54 -5.20 0.09 -15.64
CA GLU A 54 -4.64 -0.83 -14.65
C GLU A 54 -5.06 -0.43 -13.22
N ALA A 55 -5.00 0.86 -12.87
CA ALA A 55 -5.45 1.35 -11.57
C ALA A 55 -6.95 1.09 -11.35
N ILE A 56 -7.78 1.29 -12.36
CA ILE A 56 -9.21 0.97 -12.32
C ILE A 56 -9.41 -0.53 -12.05
N ALA A 57 -8.69 -1.39 -12.76
CA ALA A 57 -8.81 -2.84 -12.60
C ALA A 57 -8.43 -3.29 -11.18
N HIS A 58 -7.36 -2.75 -10.60
CA HIS A 58 -6.95 -3.04 -9.22
C HIS A 58 -7.98 -2.55 -8.20
N SER A 59 -8.49 -1.34 -8.36
CA SER A 59 -9.50 -0.77 -7.45
C SER A 59 -10.79 -1.56 -7.46
N LYS A 60 -11.25 -1.98 -8.66
CA LYS A 60 -12.42 -2.86 -8.81
C LYS A 60 -12.18 -4.26 -8.21
N ALA A 61 -10.99 -4.84 -8.42
CA ALA A 61 -10.64 -6.14 -7.86
C ALA A 61 -10.60 -6.11 -6.33
N ALA A 62 -10.14 -5.00 -5.73
CA ALA A 62 -10.15 -4.78 -4.29
C ALA A 62 -11.56 -4.45 -3.74
N GLY A 63 -12.56 -4.25 -4.60
CA GLY A 63 -13.94 -3.92 -4.20
C GLY A 63 -14.08 -2.56 -3.50
N LYS A 64 -13.19 -1.62 -3.81
CA LYS A 64 -13.16 -0.31 -3.16
C LYS A 64 -14.01 0.72 -3.91
N THR A 65 -14.56 1.68 -3.17
CA THR A 65 -15.20 2.86 -3.74
C THR A 65 -14.17 3.72 -4.46
N ILE A 66 -14.50 4.12 -5.70
CA ILE A 66 -13.62 4.93 -6.54
C ILE A 66 -14.20 6.33 -6.65
N ILE A 67 -13.41 7.34 -6.34
CA ILE A 67 -13.66 8.75 -6.62
C ILE A 67 -12.64 9.20 -7.67
N VAL A 68 -13.08 9.93 -8.69
CA VAL A 68 -12.18 10.40 -9.76
C VAL A 68 -11.86 11.87 -9.56
N ALA A 69 -10.58 12.18 -9.43
CA ALA A 69 -10.07 13.55 -9.45
C ALA A 69 -9.54 13.85 -10.87
N ILE A 70 -10.30 14.64 -11.63
CA ILE A 70 -9.91 15.10 -12.97
C ILE A 70 -8.98 16.31 -12.79
N ASN A 71 -7.68 16.08 -12.91
CA ASN A 71 -6.65 17.07 -12.61
C ASN A 71 -6.21 17.85 -13.87
N LYS A 72 -5.47 18.93 -13.65
CA LYS A 72 -4.96 19.86 -14.66
C LYS A 72 -6.08 20.62 -15.39
N CYS A 73 -7.19 20.88 -14.71
CA CYS A 73 -8.30 21.65 -15.28
C CYS A 73 -7.97 23.13 -15.54
N ASP A 74 -6.82 23.62 -15.04
CA ASP A 74 -6.27 24.96 -15.32
C ASP A 74 -5.66 25.08 -16.72
N LEU A 75 -5.39 23.98 -17.41
CA LEU A 75 -4.76 24.01 -18.74
C LEU A 75 -5.78 24.37 -19.84
N PRO A 76 -5.39 25.16 -20.85
CA PRO A 76 -6.28 25.50 -21.99
C PRO A 76 -6.73 24.28 -22.82
N ALA A 77 -5.95 23.17 -22.76
CA ALA A 77 -6.25 21.92 -23.45
C ALA A 77 -7.05 20.94 -22.59
N ALA A 78 -7.50 21.34 -21.39
CA ALA A 78 -8.28 20.49 -20.51
C ALA A 78 -9.67 20.22 -21.12
N ASP A 79 -10.05 18.94 -21.15
CA ASP A 79 -11.39 18.52 -21.58
C ASP A 79 -11.96 17.49 -20.56
N PRO A 80 -12.57 17.98 -19.47
CA PRO A 80 -13.17 17.12 -18.46
C PRO A 80 -14.30 16.24 -19.00
N VAL A 81 -15.09 16.75 -19.97
CA VAL A 81 -16.20 15.99 -20.55
C VAL A 81 -15.70 14.79 -21.34
N LYS A 82 -14.65 14.97 -22.14
CA LYS A 82 -14.00 13.88 -22.86
C LYS A 82 -13.41 12.86 -21.89
N THR A 83 -12.80 13.31 -20.79
CA THR A 83 -12.25 12.43 -19.75
C THR A 83 -13.35 11.59 -19.09
N LYS A 84 -14.49 12.23 -18.72
CA LYS A 84 -15.67 11.53 -18.17
C LYS A 84 -16.23 10.49 -19.16
N SER A 85 -16.27 10.82 -20.46
CA SER A 85 -16.69 9.86 -21.49
C SER A 85 -15.74 8.66 -21.59
N GLY A 86 -14.42 8.88 -21.51
CA GLY A 86 -13.44 7.80 -21.49
C GLY A 86 -13.54 6.88 -20.24
N LEU A 87 -13.94 7.42 -19.09
CA LEU A 87 -14.20 6.63 -17.88
C LEU A 87 -15.39 5.68 -18.08
N MET A 88 -16.42 6.10 -18.81
CA MET A 88 -17.59 5.25 -19.12
C MET A 88 -17.20 4.03 -19.96
N GLU A 89 -16.25 4.18 -20.89
CA GLU A 89 -15.73 3.06 -21.69
C GLU A 89 -15.02 2.02 -20.83
N GLU A 90 -14.43 2.45 -19.70
CA GLU A 90 -13.79 1.58 -18.71
C GLU A 90 -14.78 1.06 -17.64
N GLY A 91 -16.09 1.36 -17.81
CA GLY A 91 -17.14 0.90 -16.90
C GLY A 91 -17.13 1.65 -15.54
N LEU A 92 -16.69 2.91 -15.54
CA LEU A 92 -16.87 3.87 -14.45
C LEU A 92 -17.84 4.95 -14.94
N VAL A 93 -19.10 4.85 -14.56
CA VAL A 93 -20.13 5.80 -15.01
C VAL A 93 -20.23 6.96 -14.00
N PRO A 94 -19.86 8.19 -14.41
CA PRO A 94 -19.99 9.37 -13.55
C PRO A 94 -21.45 9.64 -13.13
N THR A 95 -21.62 10.22 -11.95
CA THR A 95 -22.94 10.65 -11.42
C THR A 95 -23.63 11.65 -12.36
N ASP A 96 -22.87 12.51 -13.04
CA ASP A 96 -23.38 13.43 -14.08
C ASP A 96 -24.09 12.70 -15.24
N PHE A 97 -23.76 11.46 -15.49
CA PHE A 97 -24.35 10.60 -16.53
C PHE A 97 -25.25 9.51 -15.97
N GLY A 98 -25.68 9.65 -14.70
CA GLY A 98 -26.62 8.74 -14.02
C GLY A 98 -25.96 7.47 -13.46
N GLY A 99 -24.64 7.48 -13.28
CA GLY A 99 -23.89 6.41 -12.62
C GLY A 99 -23.71 6.64 -11.11
N ASP A 100 -22.72 5.95 -10.56
CA ASP A 100 -22.39 5.89 -9.13
C ASP A 100 -20.96 6.39 -8.80
N VAL A 101 -20.20 6.83 -9.82
CA VAL A 101 -18.83 7.30 -9.66
C VAL A 101 -18.79 8.82 -9.53
N GLU A 102 -18.34 9.28 -8.37
CA GLU A 102 -18.15 10.72 -8.15
C GLU A 102 -16.89 11.23 -8.88
N CYS A 103 -17.03 12.36 -9.59
CA CYS A 103 -15.95 13.00 -10.32
C CYS A 103 -15.81 14.47 -9.87
N VAL A 104 -14.60 14.85 -9.47
CA VAL A 104 -14.29 16.23 -9.07
C VAL A 104 -13.23 16.79 -10.02
N GLU A 105 -13.47 18.00 -10.53
CA GLU A 105 -12.53 18.73 -11.37
C GLU A 105 -11.57 19.51 -10.47
N VAL A 106 -10.27 19.25 -10.59
CA VAL A 106 -9.25 19.83 -9.72
C VAL A 106 -8.08 20.41 -10.52
N SER A 107 -7.34 21.27 -9.87
CA SER A 107 -6.00 21.69 -10.31
C SER A 107 -5.04 21.66 -9.14
N ALA A 108 -4.12 20.72 -9.15
CA ALA A 108 -3.08 20.63 -8.14
C ALA A 108 -2.13 21.85 -8.17
N LEU A 109 -2.04 22.55 -9.31
CA LEU A 109 -1.18 23.75 -9.44
C LEU A 109 -1.81 24.96 -8.75
N THR A 110 -3.12 25.18 -8.94
CA THR A 110 -3.83 26.37 -8.43
C THR A 110 -4.53 26.12 -7.10
N GLY A 111 -4.71 24.85 -6.70
CA GLY A 111 -5.50 24.44 -5.55
C GLY A 111 -7.02 24.41 -5.80
N ALA A 112 -7.47 24.78 -7.00
CA ALA A 112 -8.91 24.76 -7.31
C ALA A 112 -9.49 23.34 -7.22
N GLY A 113 -10.69 23.20 -6.62
CA GLY A 113 -11.41 21.93 -6.46
C GLY A 113 -10.84 20.98 -5.40
N ILE A 114 -9.73 21.30 -4.73
CA ILE A 114 -9.14 20.44 -3.69
C ILE A 114 -10.05 20.38 -2.47
N ASP A 115 -10.62 21.50 -2.04
CA ASP A 115 -11.56 21.53 -0.91
C ASP A 115 -12.83 20.71 -1.22
N ASP A 116 -13.32 20.76 -2.46
CA ASP A 116 -14.47 19.97 -2.90
C ASP A 116 -14.13 18.47 -2.86
N LEU A 117 -12.94 18.07 -3.30
CA LEU A 117 -12.46 16.70 -3.21
C LEU A 117 -12.37 16.22 -1.76
N LEU A 118 -11.78 17.01 -0.86
CA LEU A 118 -11.69 16.67 0.55
C LEU A 118 -13.07 16.56 1.21
N GLY A 119 -13.97 17.49 0.90
CA GLY A 119 -15.36 17.45 1.36
C GLY A 119 -16.10 16.20 0.89
N LEU A 120 -15.91 15.82 -0.36
CA LEU A 120 -16.49 14.61 -0.94
C LEU A 120 -15.93 13.33 -0.27
N LEU A 121 -14.63 13.27 0.02
CA LEU A 121 -14.02 12.16 0.72
C LEU A 121 -14.60 11.97 2.13
N VAL A 122 -14.78 13.07 2.88
CA VAL A 122 -15.44 13.03 4.20
C VAL A 122 -16.87 12.53 4.07
N LEU A 123 -17.66 13.09 3.15
CA LEU A 123 -19.03 12.66 2.91
C LEU A 123 -19.10 11.17 2.55
N GLN A 124 -18.22 10.72 1.66
CA GLN A 124 -18.20 9.30 1.25
C GLN A 124 -17.79 8.37 2.41
N SER A 125 -16.90 8.81 3.30
CA SER A 125 -16.55 8.04 4.49
C SER A 125 -17.73 7.87 5.46
N GLU A 126 -18.59 8.86 5.56
CA GLU A 126 -19.85 8.80 6.34
C GLU A 126 -20.86 7.84 5.69
N VAL A 127 -21.02 7.91 4.38
CA VAL A 127 -21.92 7.00 3.62
C VAL A 127 -21.47 5.53 3.76
N LEU A 128 -20.18 5.27 3.78
CA LEU A 128 -19.61 3.94 3.98
C LEU A 128 -19.67 3.47 5.46
N GLU A 129 -20.12 4.34 6.38
CA GLU A 129 -20.18 4.03 7.82
C GLU A 129 -18.89 3.44 8.38
N LEU A 130 -17.73 4.00 7.95
CA LEU A 130 -16.42 3.49 8.34
C LEU A 130 -16.23 3.56 9.86
N GLN A 131 -15.96 2.41 10.47
CA GLN A 131 -15.82 2.29 11.92
C GLN A 131 -14.57 1.49 12.27
N ALA A 132 -13.86 1.92 13.32
CA ALA A 132 -12.76 1.17 13.88
C ALA A 132 -12.83 1.17 15.41
N ASN A 133 -12.43 0.07 16.05
CA ASN A 133 -12.44 -0.03 17.50
C ASN A 133 -11.03 0.23 18.07
N PRO A 134 -10.78 1.40 18.70
CA PRO A 134 -9.46 1.73 19.25
C PRO A 134 -9.08 0.91 20.49
N LYS A 135 -10.01 0.16 21.07
CA LYS A 135 -9.80 -0.70 22.25
C LYS A 135 -9.62 -2.17 21.90
N ALA A 136 -9.75 -2.53 20.63
CA ALA A 136 -9.48 -3.90 20.16
C ALA A 136 -7.97 -4.23 20.24
N ASN A 137 -7.61 -5.49 20.04
CA ASN A 137 -6.22 -5.86 19.81
C ASN A 137 -5.70 -5.12 18.57
N CYS A 138 -4.49 -4.56 18.68
CA CYS A 138 -3.93 -3.78 17.61
C CYS A 138 -3.60 -4.66 16.40
N ARG A 139 -4.07 -4.19 15.23
CA ARG A 139 -3.75 -4.71 13.90
C ARG A 139 -3.32 -3.54 13.04
N ALA A 140 -2.24 -3.73 12.29
CA ALA A 140 -1.73 -2.73 11.38
C ALA A 140 -1.12 -3.39 10.14
N SER A 141 -1.33 -2.82 8.97
CA SER A 141 -0.76 -3.29 7.70
C SER A 141 0.55 -2.58 7.40
N ILE A 142 1.59 -3.34 7.08
CA ILE A 142 2.90 -2.79 6.69
C ILE A 142 2.83 -2.31 5.24
N ILE A 143 3.04 -1.02 5.03
CA ILE A 143 3.03 -0.39 3.71
C ILE A 143 4.42 -0.18 3.13
N GLU A 144 5.44 -0.01 3.99
CA GLU A 144 6.84 0.15 3.59
C GLU A 144 7.76 -0.41 4.68
N ALA A 145 8.91 -0.94 4.31
CA ALA A 145 9.92 -1.43 5.25
C ALA A 145 11.32 -1.06 4.78
N ARG A 146 12.15 -0.63 5.73
CA ARG A 146 13.52 -0.21 5.46
C ARG A 146 14.48 -0.61 6.58
N VAL A 147 15.76 -0.60 6.27
CA VAL A 147 16.83 -0.79 7.26
C VAL A 147 17.60 0.51 7.38
N GLU A 148 17.60 1.07 8.56
CA GLU A 148 18.34 2.31 8.83
C GLU A 148 19.65 2.02 9.58
N PRO A 149 20.76 2.66 9.19
CA PRO A 149 22.00 2.57 9.91
C PRO A 149 21.83 3.08 11.36
N GLY A 150 22.13 2.26 12.35
CA GLY A 150 22.04 2.61 13.77
C GLY A 150 20.69 2.36 14.44
N THR A 151 19.58 2.48 13.75
CA THR A 151 18.22 2.26 14.30
C THR A 151 17.75 0.83 14.07
N GLY A 152 18.28 0.16 13.04
CA GLY A 152 17.89 -1.18 12.64
C GLY A 152 16.69 -1.20 11.69
N SER A 153 15.90 -2.26 11.75
CA SER A 153 14.70 -2.41 10.91
C SER A 153 13.58 -1.49 11.39
N SER A 154 13.05 -0.68 10.50
CA SER A 154 11.84 0.13 10.67
C SER A 154 10.82 -0.20 9.60
N ALA A 155 9.56 0.02 9.90
CA ALA A 155 8.47 -0.14 8.95
C ALA A 155 7.40 0.92 9.16
N THR A 156 6.85 1.43 8.07
CA THR A 156 5.66 2.28 8.08
C THR A 156 4.42 1.39 7.97
N ALA A 157 3.48 1.60 8.86
CA ALA A 157 2.24 0.83 8.91
C ALA A 157 1.03 1.76 9.02
N ILE A 158 -0.13 1.28 8.55
CA ILE A 158 -1.43 1.88 8.84
C ILE A 158 -2.10 1.05 9.92
N VAL A 159 -2.56 1.71 10.98
CA VAL A 159 -3.30 1.05 12.06
C VAL A 159 -4.75 0.83 11.59
N GLU A 160 -5.19 -0.42 11.50
CA GLU A 160 -6.56 -0.76 11.08
C GLU A 160 -7.52 -0.84 12.26
N SER A 161 -7.05 -1.41 13.37
CA SER A 161 -7.84 -1.54 14.60
C SER A 161 -6.95 -1.51 15.83
N GLY A 162 -7.53 -1.25 16.98
CA GLY A 162 -6.80 -1.13 18.24
C GLY A 162 -5.95 0.15 18.30
N THR A 163 -5.00 0.16 19.20
CA THR A 163 -4.08 1.29 19.41
C THR A 163 -2.67 0.75 19.59
N ILE A 164 -1.78 1.09 18.68
CA ILE A 164 -0.37 0.76 18.81
C ILE A 164 0.28 1.67 19.87
N ARG A 165 1.15 1.12 20.71
CA ARG A 165 1.81 1.86 21.80
C ARG A 165 3.25 1.39 22.01
N VAL A 166 4.08 2.30 22.46
CA VAL A 166 5.48 1.98 22.82
C VAL A 166 5.48 0.90 23.92
N GLY A 167 6.34 -0.11 23.75
CA GLY A 167 6.46 -1.27 24.64
C GLY A 167 5.52 -2.43 24.32
N MET A 168 4.60 -2.29 23.36
CA MET A 168 3.68 -3.34 22.95
C MET A 168 4.43 -4.49 22.24
N PRO A 169 4.26 -5.75 22.68
CA PRO A 169 4.76 -6.90 21.96
C PRO A 169 3.88 -7.21 20.76
N PHE A 170 4.49 -7.58 19.64
CA PHE A 170 3.76 -7.88 18.41
C PHE A 170 4.41 -9.01 17.62
N ILE A 171 3.64 -9.56 16.69
CA ILE A 171 4.14 -10.38 15.60
C ILE A 171 3.80 -9.73 14.26
N CYS A 172 4.73 -9.77 13.31
CA CYS A 172 4.53 -9.27 11.96
C CYS A 172 5.05 -10.33 10.97
N GLY A 173 4.14 -10.92 10.19
CA GLY A 173 4.49 -12.11 9.42
C GLY A 173 5.14 -13.19 10.28
N PRO A 174 6.39 -13.62 9.96
CA PRO A 174 7.16 -14.59 10.76
C PRO A 174 8.04 -13.95 11.83
N TYR A 175 8.04 -12.61 11.98
CA TYR A 175 8.98 -11.89 12.83
C TYR A 175 8.28 -11.34 14.08
N ALA A 176 8.77 -11.71 15.23
CA ALA A 176 8.35 -11.13 16.50
C ALA A 176 9.08 -9.82 16.77
N GLY A 177 8.45 -8.94 17.54
CA GLY A 177 9.05 -7.67 17.94
C GLY A 177 8.40 -7.07 19.18
N LYS A 178 8.99 -5.96 19.60
CA LYS A 178 8.44 -5.07 20.62
C LYS A 178 8.61 -3.64 20.17
N VAL A 179 7.54 -2.88 20.18
CA VAL A 179 7.55 -1.48 19.76
C VAL A 179 8.54 -0.70 20.62
N ARG A 180 9.62 -0.22 20.02
CA ARG A 180 10.66 0.59 20.69
C ARG A 180 10.37 2.06 20.59
N ALA A 181 10.02 2.54 19.39
CA ALA A 181 9.59 3.90 19.16
C ALA A 181 8.54 3.94 18.06
N LEU A 182 7.69 4.97 18.11
CA LEU A 182 6.70 5.32 17.12
C LEU A 182 6.99 6.74 16.65
N VAL A 183 6.94 6.96 15.33
CA VAL A 183 7.12 8.26 14.70
C VAL A 183 5.92 8.50 13.80
N ASN A 184 5.27 9.66 13.92
CA ASN A 184 4.17 10.03 13.04
C ASN A 184 4.68 10.51 11.67
N ASP A 185 3.77 10.80 10.75
CA ASP A 185 4.06 11.32 9.41
C ASP A 185 4.73 12.72 9.40
N HIS A 186 4.65 13.45 10.51
CA HIS A 186 5.34 14.73 10.72
C HIS A 186 6.78 14.57 11.27
N GLY A 187 7.25 13.34 11.50
CA GLY A 187 8.57 13.04 12.05
C GLY A 187 8.67 13.19 13.58
N GLU A 188 7.55 13.29 14.27
CA GLU A 188 7.52 13.45 15.72
C GLU A 188 7.38 12.10 16.43
N ARG A 189 8.08 11.94 17.55
CA ARG A 189 7.94 10.75 18.40
C ARG A 189 6.63 10.78 19.18
N VAL A 190 5.84 9.77 19.02
CA VAL A 190 4.55 9.61 19.69
C VAL A 190 4.54 8.38 20.60
N LYS A 191 3.72 8.38 21.63
CA LYS A 191 3.61 7.25 22.58
C LYS A 191 2.57 6.22 22.15
N LYS A 192 1.56 6.64 21.41
CA LYS A 192 0.44 5.81 20.93
C LYS A 192 -0.13 6.37 19.64
N VAL A 193 -0.66 5.50 18.80
CA VAL A 193 -1.33 5.85 17.54
C VAL A 193 -2.59 4.99 17.42
N GLY A 194 -3.72 5.61 17.08
CA GLY A 194 -5.02 4.97 16.91
C GLY A 194 -5.28 4.49 15.47
N PRO A 195 -6.48 3.92 15.23
CA PRO A 195 -6.89 3.45 13.90
C PRO A 195 -6.91 4.55 12.84
N GLY A 196 -6.70 4.16 11.58
CA GLY A 196 -6.69 5.04 10.42
C GLY A 196 -5.41 5.86 10.25
N MET A 197 -4.50 5.85 11.21
CA MET A 197 -3.32 6.71 11.23
C MET A 197 -2.07 5.97 10.74
N PRO A 198 -1.21 6.63 9.94
CA PRO A 198 0.08 6.11 9.56
C PRO A 198 1.08 6.26 10.71
N VAL A 199 1.98 5.30 10.83
CA VAL A 199 3.03 5.34 11.85
C VAL A 199 4.26 4.57 11.41
N GLU A 200 5.41 5.14 11.62
CA GLU A 200 6.68 4.42 11.52
C GLU A 200 7.00 3.74 12.85
N ILE A 201 7.27 2.45 12.77
CA ILE A 201 7.49 1.57 13.92
C ILE A 201 8.91 1.06 13.89
N THR A 202 9.60 1.12 15.03
CA THR A 202 10.90 0.48 15.24
C THR A 202 10.79 -0.61 16.29
N GLY A 203 11.66 -1.62 16.22
CA GLY A 203 11.68 -2.69 17.21
C GLY A 203 11.39 -4.08 16.66
N PHE A 204 11.45 -4.23 15.35
CA PHE A 204 11.39 -5.53 14.67
C PHE A 204 12.67 -6.34 14.94
N SER A 205 12.55 -7.67 15.05
CA SER A 205 13.73 -8.56 15.11
C SER A 205 14.46 -8.63 13.77
N GLU A 206 13.70 -8.64 12.67
CA GLU A 206 14.18 -8.59 11.29
C GLU A 206 13.25 -7.69 10.49
N THR A 207 13.65 -7.30 9.27
CA THR A 207 12.83 -6.45 8.40
C THR A 207 11.58 -7.21 7.94
N PRO A 208 10.37 -6.73 8.24
CA PRO A 208 9.14 -7.36 7.78
C PRO A 208 8.99 -7.23 6.27
N ASN A 209 8.15 -8.07 5.66
CA ASN A 209 7.77 -7.87 4.28
C ASN A 209 6.69 -6.79 4.18
N VAL A 210 6.72 -6.06 3.10
CA VAL A 210 5.66 -5.11 2.79
C VAL A 210 4.38 -5.91 2.47
N GLY A 211 3.25 -5.51 3.09
CA GLY A 211 1.99 -6.25 3.05
C GLY A 211 1.81 -7.26 4.19
N ASP A 212 2.82 -7.47 5.05
CA ASP A 212 2.62 -8.26 6.26
C ASP A 212 1.69 -7.52 7.25
N GLU A 213 0.87 -8.28 7.96
CA GLU A 213 0.04 -7.77 9.04
C GLU A 213 0.81 -7.82 10.36
N LEU A 214 0.84 -6.68 11.07
CA LEU A 214 1.31 -6.58 12.45
C LEU A 214 0.14 -6.82 13.40
N VAL A 215 0.29 -7.77 14.31
CA VAL A 215 -0.75 -8.13 15.31
C VAL A 215 -0.19 -8.04 16.72
N GLU A 216 -0.93 -7.37 17.61
CA GLU A 216 -0.58 -7.29 19.04
C GLU A 216 -0.60 -8.69 19.67
N MET A 217 0.37 -8.96 20.54
CA MET A 217 0.50 -10.20 21.28
C MET A 217 0.40 -9.93 22.78
N GLU A 218 -0.06 -10.90 23.56
CA GLU A 218 -0.18 -10.78 25.02
C GLU A 218 1.18 -10.50 25.70
N ASN A 219 2.23 -11.15 25.20
CA ASN A 219 3.57 -11.02 25.77
C ASN A 219 4.66 -11.38 24.72
N GLU A 220 5.88 -10.95 24.98
CA GLU A 220 7.04 -11.18 24.10
C GLU A 220 7.37 -12.68 23.90
N ARG A 221 7.09 -13.52 24.91
CA ARG A 221 7.36 -14.97 24.80
C ARG A 221 6.41 -15.63 23.82
N ALA A 222 5.13 -15.27 23.86
CA ALA A 222 4.13 -15.77 22.93
C ALA A 222 4.45 -15.31 21.49
N ALA A 223 4.82 -14.03 21.32
CA ALA A 223 5.22 -13.50 20.03
C ALA A 223 6.43 -14.25 19.45
N LYS A 224 7.48 -14.46 20.27
CA LYS A 224 8.69 -15.15 19.85
C LYS A 224 8.43 -16.61 19.47
N LYS A 225 7.67 -17.33 20.28
CA LYS A 225 7.31 -18.73 20.02
C LYS A 225 6.56 -18.87 18.68
N LEU A 226 5.54 -18.04 18.48
CA LEU A 226 4.76 -18.04 17.23
C LEU A 226 5.63 -17.64 16.01
N GLY A 227 6.56 -16.70 16.19
CA GLY A 227 7.53 -16.32 15.15
C GLY A 227 8.44 -17.47 14.75
N GLU A 228 9.00 -18.19 15.73
CA GLU A 228 9.84 -19.37 15.50
C GLU A 228 9.06 -20.48 14.77
N GLU A 229 7.83 -20.76 15.17
CA GLU A 229 6.95 -21.74 14.51
C GLU A 229 6.70 -21.36 13.04
N ARG A 230 6.35 -20.09 12.75
CA ARG A 230 6.12 -19.60 11.37
C ARG A 230 7.40 -19.64 10.52
N GLN A 231 8.55 -19.27 11.09
CA GLN A 231 9.84 -19.35 10.39
C GLN A 231 10.21 -20.80 10.03
N GLU A 232 9.99 -21.75 10.95
CA GLU A 232 10.24 -23.15 10.69
C GLU A 232 9.33 -23.70 9.59
N GLU A 233 8.06 -23.28 9.56
CA GLU A 233 7.10 -23.65 8.54
C GLU A 233 7.50 -23.13 7.15
N LEU A 234 7.88 -21.85 7.07
CA LEU A 234 8.42 -21.24 5.85
C LEU A 234 9.69 -21.93 5.36
N ARG A 235 10.58 -22.31 6.29
CA ARG A 235 11.79 -23.07 5.97
C ARG A 235 11.46 -24.45 5.40
N LYS A 236 10.51 -25.17 5.98
CA LYS A 236 10.02 -26.46 5.47
C LYS A 236 9.42 -26.32 4.07
N GLN A 237 8.61 -25.30 3.83
CA GLN A 237 8.01 -25.00 2.52
C GLN A 237 9.10 -24.70 1.47
N ARG A 238 10.07 -23.85 1.79
CA ARG A 238 11.22 -23.56 0.90
C ARG A 238 12.05 -24.80 0.57
N LEU A 239 12.24 -25.71 1.52
CA LEU A 239 12.97 -26.95 1.30
C LEU A 239 12.15 -28.00 0.53
N ALA A 240 10.82 -27.93 0.57
CA ALA A 240 9.94 -28.84 -0.16
C ALA A 240 9.80 -28.48 -1.65
N GLN A 241 9.93 -27.19 -2.02
CA GLN A 241 9.83 -26.72 -3.40
C GLN A 241 10.97 -27.14 -4.36
N PRO A 242 12.23 -27.35 -3.94
CA PRO A 242 13.36 -27.52 -4.89
C PRO A 242 13.40 -28.83 -5.65
N ARG A 243 12.65 -29.86 -5.27
CA ARG A 243 12.78 -31.17 -5.94
C ARG A 243 12.18 -31.21 -7.36
N LYS A 244 11.07 -30.51 -7.61
CA LYS A 244 10.45 -30.46 -8.96
C LYS A 244 11.22 -29.53 -9.90
N ALA A 245 11.51 -28.30 -9.48
CA ALA A 245 12.25 -27.33 -10.29
C ALA A 245 13.66 -27.81 -10.64
N ARG A 246 14.37 -28.44 -9.68
CA ARG A 246 15.70 -28.97 -9.90
C ARG A 246 15.74 -30.20 -10.80
N MET A 247 14.67 -30.99 -10.82
CA MET A 247 14.52 -32.13 -11.73
C MET A 247 14.21 -31.68 -13.16
N GLU A 248 13.35 -30.66 -13.33
CA GLU A 248 13.07 -30.06 -14.62
C GLU A 248 14.28 -29.32 -15.19
N GLU A 249 15.06 -28.63 -14.34
CA GLU A 249 16.31 -27.96 -14.70
C GLU A 249 17.40 -28.97 -15.08
N LEU A 250 17.52 -30.09 -14.37
CA LEU A 250 18.44 -31.19 -14.70
C LEU A 250 18.03 -31.90 -16.02
N LEU A 251 16.72 -32.12 -16.23
CA LEU A 251 16.22 -32.70 -17.47
C LEU A 251 16.42 -31.75 -18.67
N ALA A 252 16.24 -30.43 -18.46
CA ALA A 252 16.54 -29.42 -19.48
C ALA A 252 18.03 -29.33 -19.79
N MET A 253 18.92 -29.48 -18.79
CA MET A 253 20.37 -29.55 -18.99
C MET A 253 20.83 -30.83 -19.71
N MET A 254 20.10 -31.93 -19.58
CA MET A 254 20.43 -33.18 -20.28
C MET A 254 19.88 -33.25 -21.71
N GLY A 255 18.92 -32.39 -22.06
CA GLY A 255 18.25 -32.39 -23.38
C GLY A 255 18.82 -31.46 -24.44
N ASP A 256 19.51 -30.42 -24.05
CA ASP A 256 20.04 -29.42 -25.01
C ASP A 256 21.38 -28.90 -24.53
N GLY A 257 22.45 -29.23 -25.25
CA GLY A 257 23.84 -28.85 -24.91
C GLY A 257 24.17 -27.37 -24.99
N THR A 258 23.19 -26.50 -24.98
CA THR A 258 23.35 -25.03 -24.93
C THR A 258 23.27 -24.54 -23.50
N GLN A 259 24.42 -24.28 -22.88
CA GLN A 259 24.49 -23.50 -21.64
C GLN A 259 23.87 -22.13 -21.88
N LYS A 260 22.66 -21.90 -21.35
CA LYS A 260 22.10 -20.54 -21.31
C LYS A 260 23.01 -19.69 -20.43
N ALA A 261 23.60 -18.65 -20.99
CA ALA A 261 24.39 -17.69 -20.25
C ALA A 261 23.49 -17.05 -19.16
N GLN A 262 23.87 -17.24 -17.89
CA GLN A 262 23.16 -16.64 -16.76
C GLN A 262 23.86 -15.35 -16.34
N LEU A 263 23.14 -14.24 -16.35
CA LEU A 263 23.60 -12.97 -15.79
C LEU A 263 23.19 -12.93 -14.29
N LYS A 264 24.18 -12.96 -13.39
CA LYS A 264 23.95 -12.82 -11.96
C LYS A 264 23.97 -11.35 -11.58
N ILE A 265 22.84 -10.83 -11.12
CA ILE A 265 22.67 -9.44 -10.70
C ILE A 265 22.53 -9.38 -9.18
N LEU A 266 23.30 -8.50 -8.53
CA LEU A 266 23.15 -8.14 -7.13
C LEU A 266 22.41 -6.80 -7.04
N LEU A 267 21.15 -6.83 -6.56
CA LEU A 267 20.34 -5.64 -6.38
C LEU A 267 20.39 -5.17 -4.93
N LYS A 268 20.63 -3.88 -4.72
CA LYS A 268 20.55 -3.21 -3.43
C LYS A 268 19.67 -1.97 -3.56
N GLY A 269 18.75 -1.77 -2.63
CA GLY A 269 17.87 -0.61 -2.53
C GLY A 269 17.78 -0.14 -1.09
N ASP A 270 17.34 1.08 -0.90
CA ASP A 270 17.10 1.72 0.41
C ASP A 270 15.81 1.25 1.05
N VAL A 271 14.78 1.00 0.24
CA VAL A 271 13.47 0.51 0.66
C VAL A 271 13.11 -0.80 -0.04
N GLN A 272 12.38 -1.65 0.67
CA GLN A 272 12.03 -2.99 0.19
C GLN A 272 11.15 -2.94 -1.06
N GLY A 273 10.19 -2.00 -1.14
CA GLY A 273 9.29 -1.86 -2.27
C GLY A 273 10.00 -1.54 -3.59
N SER A 274 11.07 -0.72 -3.56
CA SER A 274 11.91 -0.44 -4.74
C SER A 274 12.65 -1.68 -5.22
N VAL A 275 13.19 -2.49 -4.31
CA VAL A 275 13.88 -3.75 -4.62
C VAL A 275 12.92 -4.75 -5.27
N GLU A 276 11.70 -4.86 -4.73
CA GLU A 276 10.64 -5.73 -5.25
C GLU A 276 10.24 -5.35 -6.68
N ALA A 277 10.02 -4.05 -6.94
CA ALA A 277 9.67 -3.51 -8.26
C ALA A 277 10.76 -3.81 -9.31
N ILE A 278 12.03 -3.57 -8.97
CA ILE A 278 13.15 -3.82 -9.89
C ILE A 278 13.32 -5.33 -10.15
N ARG A 279 13.17 -6.17 -9.11
CA ARG A 279 13.27 -7.63 -9.25
C ARG A 279 12.25 -8.21 -10.23
N LYS A 280 11.07 -7.59 -10.36
CA LYS A 280 10.06 -8.01 -11.34
C LYS A 280 10.33 -7.51 -12.75
N ALA A 281 11.03 -6.37 -12.87
CA ALA A 281 11.33 -5.78 -14.16
C ALA A 281 12.54 -6.43 -14.87
N VAL A 282 13.37 -7.19 -14.14
CA VAL A 282 14.55 -7.93 -14.61
C VAL A 282 14.23 -9.42 -14.75
#